data_8a9f31f945cb051bbc6cb88885c7c084
#
_entry.id   8a9f31f945cb051bbc6cb88885c7c084
#
_cell.length_a   1.000
_cell.length_b   1.000
_cell.length_c   1.000
_cell.angle_alpha   90.00
_cell.angle_beta   90.00
_cell.angle_gamma   90.00
#
_symmetry.space_group_name_H-M   'P 1'
#
loop_
_entity.id
_entity.type
_entity.pdbx_description
1 polymer ?
#
loop_
_entity_poly.entity_id
_entity_poly.type
_entity_poly.pdbx_seq_one_letter_code
_entity_poly.pdbx_strand_id
1 'polypeptide(L)'
;MKEDISLENQIQLIWNSIEGFHVVYFIYTGYELNLFNIVKSFGDKGASPNLLSEKKLLHHPYIEKWCNSGIAWKILDILDNDNIILAPHMDAILTKKGDPRFLLPYIKSCVDHFGPDMKSHSDYYKSGKIYTFQEHSHNFSNDIGSITEGLQTLITNKIIPNNKEINDILMHGGSLLDFGCGTAKLLTKLSNRYSKALFYGLDIDKNGIKIANDKIKKENKLDFIKIYDGNSTLLPANDSIKIITMVEVFHEISKNIRPIVLSQVHKYLKPNGILLILDETMPNKENLRHNNAQLAVLTQYNEMTWGNEVPTKLEQDNLLLNAGFLLPERKIIGGLFTLLICKKKENN
;
A
#
# COMPACT_ATOMS: atom_id res chain seq x y z
N MET A 1 0.53 -33.10 -8.00
CA MET A 1 0.36 -34.14 -6.95
C MET A 1 -0.55 -33.54 -5.88
N LYS A 2 -1.61 -34.25 -5.44
CA LYS A 2 -2.34 -33.81 -4.23
C LYS A 2 -1.36 -34.00 -3.07
N GLU A 3 -0.98 -32.90 -2.38
CA GLU A 3 -0.30 -33.03 -1.11
C GLU A 3 -1.16 -33.90 -0.19
N ASP A 4 -0.55 -34.88 0.43
CA ASP A 4 -1.21 -35.72 1.45
C ASP A 4 -1.37 -34.86 2.69
N ILE A 5 -2.55 -34.21 2.78
CA ILE A 5 -2.81 -33.23 3.83
C ILE A 5 -3.34 -34.00 5.05
N SER A 6 -2.50 -34.16 6.08
CA SER A 6 -2.91 -34.82 7.31
C SER A 6 -3.90 -33.97 8.14
N LEU A 7 -4.65 -34.60 9.02
CA LEU A 7 -5.55 -33.92 9.96
C LEU A 7 -4.77 -32.95 10.84
N GLU A 8 -3.59 -33.35 11.31
CA GLU A 8 -2.71 -32.56 12.16
C GLU A 8 -2.29 -31.26 11.45
N ASN A 9 -1.93 -31.36 10.15
CA ASN A 9 -1.57 -30.19 9.35
C ASN A 9 -2.76 -29.21 9.20
N GLN A 10 -3.99 -29.75 9.05
CA GLN A 10 -5.19 -28.90 8.99
C GLN A 10 -5.49 -28.22 10.33
N ILE A 11 -5.34 -28.93 11.43
CA ILE A 11 -5.48 -28.37 12.78
C ILE A 11 -4.42 -27.26 12.98
N GLN A 12 -3.16 -27.53 12.62
CA GLN A 12 -2.08 -26.55 12.76
C GLN A 12 -2.33 -25.29 11.91
N LEU A 13 -2.86 -25.42 10.68
CA LEU A 13 -3.24 -24.29 9.84
C LEU A 13 -4.24 -23.37 10.55
N ILE A 14 -5.25 -23.93 11.19
CA ILE A 14 -6.25 -23.15 11.92
C ILE A 14 -5.65 -22.51 13.18
N TRP A 15 -4.81 -23.25 13.93
CA TRP A 15 -4.12 -22.70 15.10
C TRP A 15 -3.18 -21.55 14.71
N ASN A 16 -2.41 -21.66 13.63
CA ASN A 16 -1.55 -20.59 13.12
C ASN A 16 -2.37 -19.32 12.76
N SER A 17 -3.58 -19.51 12.23
CA SER A 17 -4.49 -18.40 11.92
C SER A 17 -4.99 -17.70 13.19
N ILE A 18 -5.34 -18.47 14.22
CA ILE A 18 -5.75 -17.96 15.54
C ILE A 18 -4.57 -17.22 16.20
N GLU A 19 -3.38 -17.81 16.18
CA GLU A 19 -2.16 -17.17 16.70
C GLU A 19 -1.88 -15.86 15.96
N GLY A 20 -1.95 -15.85 14.62
CA GLY A 20 -1.77 -14.66 13.81
C GLY A 20 -2.71 -13.52 14.19
N PHE A 21 -3.98 -13.84 14.50
CA PHE A 21 -4.93 -12.86 15.00
C PHE A 21 -4.45 -12.22 16.32
N HIS A 22 -3.97 -13.02 17.27
CA HIS A 22 -3.44 -12.50 18.54
C HIS A 22 -2.16 -11.69 18.34
N VAL A 23 -1.29 -12.12 17.43
CA VAL A 23 -0.05 -11.37 17.07
C VAL A 23 -0.38 -10.00 16.49
N VAL A 24 -1.41 -9.89 15.64
CA VAL A 24 -1.87 -8.60 15.11
C VAL A 24 -2.28 -7.67 16.25
N TYR A 25 -3.08 -8.13 17.21
CA TYR A 25 -3.49 -7.31 18.36
C TYR A 25 -2.36 -7.00 19.33
N PHE A 26 -1.41 -7.92 19.50
CA PHE A 26 -0.18 -7.66 20.25
C PHE A 26 0.62 -6.48 19.65
N ILE A 27 0.83 -6.52 18.34
CA ILE A 27 1.56 -5.44 17.63
C ILE A 27 0.76 -4.14 17.68
N TYR A 28 -0.56 -4.19 17.46
CA TYR A 28 -1.44 -3.03 17.56
C TYR A 28 -1.37 -2.37 18.95
N THR A 29 -1.45 -3.16 20.02
CA THR A 29 -1.30 -2.67 21.40
C THR A 29 0.07 -2.01 21.62
N GLY A 30 1.13 -2.66 21.14
CA GLY A 30 2.49 -2.09 21.21
C GLY A 30 2.64 -0.79 20.44
N TYR A 31 1.94 -0.63 19.33
CA TYR A 31 1.87 0.60 18.54
C TYR A 31 1.11 1.71 19.30
N GLU A 32 -0.11 1.44 19.75
CA GLU A 32 -0.94 2.41 20.47
C GLU A 32 -0.23 2.96 21.73
N LEU A 33 0.45 2.10 22.46
CA LEU A 33 1.23 2.47 23.65
C LEU A 33 2.64 2.97 23.31
N ASN A 34 3.04 2.97 22.03
CA ASN A 34 4.37 3.36 21.55
C ASN A 34 5.51 2.52 22.15
N LEU A 35 5.24 1.27 22.53
CA LEU A 35 6.20 0.41 23.25
C LEU A 35 7.41 0.04 22.39
N PHE A 36 7.23 -0.23 21.09
CA PHE A 36 8.35 -0.59 20.19
C PHE A 36 9.38 0.53 20.10
N ASN A 37 8.97 1.79 19.99
CA ASN A 37 9.89 2.92 19.98
C ASN A 37 10.59 3.10 21.33
N ILE A 38 9.89 2.82 22.44
CA ILE A 38 10.48 2.89 23.77
C ILE A 38 11.54 1.79 23.92
N VAL A 39 11.24 0.53 23.62
CA VAL A 39 12.21 -0.57 23.63
C VAL A 39 13.43 -0.20 22.78
N LYS A 40 13.21 0.26 21.54
CA LYS A 40 14.28 0.70 20.65
C LYS A 40 15.15 1.82 21.25
N SER A 41 14.57 2.74 22.01
CA SER A 41 15.31 3.88 22.57
C SER A 41 16.38 3.48 23.58
N PHE A 42 16.32 2.27 24.14
CA PHE A 42 17.34 1.72 25.02
C PHE A 42 18.51 1.06 24.28
N GLY A 43 18.39 0.92 22.95
CA GLY A 43 19.43 0.29 22.10
C GLY A 43 19.77 -1.12 22.56
N ASP A 44 21.06 -1.48 22.45
CA ASP A 44 21.56 -2.82 22.78
C ASP A 44 21.53 -3.15 24.28
N LYS A 45 21.28 -2.16 25.13
CA LYS A 45 21.16 -2.39 26.60
C LYS A 45 19.81 -2.97 26.99
N GLY A 46 18.81 -2.80 26.12
CA GLY A 46 17.44 -3.19 26.39
C GLY A 46 16.82 -2.47 27.60
N ALA A 47 15.62 -2.89 27.96
CA ALA A 47 14.88 -2.37 29.11
C ALA A 47 14.16 -3.51 29.84
N SER A 48 14.17 -3.49 31.18
CA SER A 48 13.34 -4.42 31.94
C SER A 48 11.85 -4.11 31.77
N PRO A 49 10.94 -5.08 31.92
CA PRO A 49 9.50 -4.84 31.89
C PRO A 49 9.06 -3.78 32.92
N ASN A 50 9.73 -3.73 34.06
CA ASN A 50 9.48 -2.71 35.10
C ASN A 50 9.75 -1.30 34.56
N LEU A 51 10.94 -1.09 33.99
CA LEU A 51 11.34 0.20 33.42
C LEU A 51 10.41 0.64 32.25
N LEU A 52 9.95 -0.29 31.43
CA LEU A 52 8.97 -0.01 30.38
C LEU A 52 7.62 0.45 30.94
N SER A 53 7.15 -0.19 32.01
CA SER A 53 5.89 0.18 32.67
C SER A 53 5.97 1.55 33.35
N GLU A 54 7.06 1.82 34.06
CA GLU A 54 7.29 3.11 34.73
C GLU A 54 7.35 4.28 33.74
N LYS A 55 8.06 4.10 32.62
CA LYS A 55 8.22 5.15 31.59
C LYS A 55 6.92 5.63 30.97
N LYS A 56 5.86 4.82 31.02
CA LYS A 56 4.54 5.13 30.46
C LYS A 56 3.41 5.13 31.49
N LEU A 57 3.72 4.94 32.74
CA LEU A 57 2.74 4.78 33.82
C LEU A 57 1.73 3.66 33.51
N LEU A 58 2.24 2.54 33.00
CA LEU A 58 1.42 1.38 32.61
C LEU A 58 1.38 0.34 33.74
N HIS A 59 0.37 -0.50 33.73
CA HIS A 59 0.22 -1.59 34.69
C HIS A 59 1.28 -2.66 34.48
N HIS A 60 2.24 -2.77 35.41
CA HIS A 60 3.41 -3.62 35.30
C HIS A 60 3.09 -5.08 34.94
N PRO A 61 2.14 -5.79 35.58
CA PRO A 61 1.82 -7.16 35.23
C PRO A 61 1.36 -7.36 33.78
N TYR A 62 0.72 -6.34 33.16
CA TYR A 62 0.34 -6.42 31.75
C TYR A 62 1.55 -6.23 30.84
N ILE A 63 2.46 -5.33 31.17
CA ILE A 63 3.69 -5.13 30.39
C ILE A 63 4.58 -6.36 30.46
N GLU A 64 4.71 -7.00 31.63
CA GLU A 64 5.43 -8.27 31.75
C GLU A 64 4.84 -9.34 30.80
N LYS A 65 3.52 -9.52 30.76
CA LYS A 65 2.87 -10.50 29.87
C LYS A 65 3.01 -10.09 28.40
N TRP A 66 2.95 -8.81 28.08
CA TRP A 66 3.21 -8.30 26.73
C TRP A 66 4.65 -8.63 26.30
N CYS A 67 5.65 -8.41 27.15
CA CYS A 67 7.03 -8.78 26.87
C CYS A 67 7.18 -10.30 26.65
N ASN A 68 6.62 -11.11 27.52
CA ASN A 68 6.68 -12.57 27.40
C ASN A 68 6.03 -13.07 26.09
N SER A 69 4.88 -12.51 25.70
CA SER A 69 4.24 -12.80 24.43
C SER A 69 5.11 -12.39 23.25
N GLY A 70 5.70 -11.20 23.30
CA GLY A 70 6.59 -10.70 22.25
C GLY A 70 7.82 -11.58 22.02
N ILE A 71 8.39 -12.13 23.11
CA ILE A 71 9.50 -13.08 23.05
C ILE A 71 9.02 -14.39 22.41
N ALA A 72 7.91 -14.94 22.89
CA ALA A 72 7.34 -16.19 22.37
C ALA A 72 7.06 -16.11 20.86
N TRP A 73 6.60 -14.94 20.36
CA TRP A 73 6.30 -14.69 18.95
C TRP A 73 7.50 -14.12 18.18
N LYS A 74 8.70 -14.09 18.76
CA LYS A 74 9.94 -13.64 18.12
C LYS A 74 9.88 -12.20 17.57
N ILE A 75 9.07 -11.35 18.18
CA ILE A 75 8.97 -9.91 17.89
C ILE A 75 9.90 -9.13 18.82
N LEU A 76 10.02 -9.61 20.03
CA LEU A 76 11.00 -9.17 21.03
C LEU A 76 12.03 -10.25 21.27
N ASP A 77 13.17 -9.87 21.82
CA ASP A 77 14.22 -10.76 22.28
C ASP A 77 14.61 -10.40 23.70
N ILE A 78 15.32 -11.30 24.40
CA ILE A 78 15.74 -11.16 25.78
C ILE A 78 17.25 -11.29 25.88
N LEU A 79 17.87 -10.38 26.65
CA LEU A 79 19.30 -10.40 26.94
C LEU A 79 19.59 -11.23 28.19
N ASP A 80 20.87 -11.57 28.41
CA ASP A 80 21.35 -12.33 29.61
C ASP A 80 20.97 -11.70 30.93
N ASN A 81 20.71 -10.38 30.97
CA ASN A 81 20.29 -9.62 32.15
C ASN A 81 18.78 -9.43 32.26
N ASP A 82 18.00 -10.25 31.54
CA ASP A 82 16.53 -10.22 31.45
C ASP A 82 15.95 -8.92 30.86
N ASN A 83 16.78 -8.06 30.26
CA ASN A 83 16.28 -6.91 29.53
C ASN A 83 15.73 -7.30 28.16
N ILE A 84 14.71 -6.57 27.74
CA ILE A 84 13.98 -6.78 26.50
C ILE A 84 14.52 -5.84 25.42
N ILE A 85 14.75 -6.39 24.24
CA ILE A 85 15.10 -5.67 23.01
C ILE A 85 14.15 -6.02 21.88
N LEU A 86 14.17 -5.27 20.78
CA LEU A 86 13.53 -5.70 19.56
C LEU A 86 14.30 -6.89 18.95
N ALA A 87 13.60 -7.90 18.49
CA ALA A 87 14.24 -8.98 17.75
C ALA A 87 14.89 -8.45 16.46
N PRO A 88 15.88 -9.15 15.88
CA PRO A 88 16.62 -8.69 14.71
C PRO A 88 15.68 -8.24 13.57
N HIS A 89 15.96 -7.06 13.01
CA HIS A 89 15.22 -6.42 11.91
C HIS A 89 13.81 -5.87 12.26
N MET A 90 13.27 -6.12 13.45
CA MET A 90 11.96 -5.61 13.87
C MET A 90 11.95 -4.09 14.00
N ASP A 91 13.09 -3.44 14.19
CA ASP A 91 13.19 -1.99 14.15
C ASP A 91 12.78 -1.39 12.80
N ALA A 92 13.17 -2.00 11.68
CA ALA A 92 12.79 -1.57 10.35
C ALA A 92 11.28 -1.76 10.08
N ILE A 93 10.72 -2.88 10.59
CA ILE A 93 9.34 -3.30 10.35
C ILE A 93 8.35 -2.52 11.22
N LEU A 94 8.72 -2.22 12.49
CA LEU A 94 7.78 -1.68 13.48
C LEU A 94 8.06 -0.25 13.94
N THR A 95 9.21 0.35 13.59
CA THR A 95 9.56 1.68 14.14
C THR A 95 10.03 2.70 13.09
N LYS A 96 10.47 2.25 11.93
CA LYS A 96 11.14 3.10 10.93
C LYS A 96 10.17 3.63 9.88
N LYS A 97 9.46 4.71 10.21
CA LYS A 97 8.60 5.39 9.23
C LYS A 97 9.39 5.73 7.96
N GLY A 98 8.81 5.43 6.80
CA GLY A 98 9.43 5.67 5.49
C GLY A 98 10.37 4.56 5.01
N ASP A 99 10.68 3.54 5.82
CA ASP A 99 11.31 2.30 5.33
C ASP A 99 10.27 1.54 4.47
N PRO A 100 10.64 1.01 3.29
CA PRO A 100 9.72 0.21 2.47
C PRO A 100 9.16 -1.03 3.16
N ARG A 101 9.78 -1.47 4.25
CA ARG A 101 9.38 -2.64 5.04
C ARG A 101 8.57 -2.29 6.30
N PHE A 102 8.19 -1.02 6.48
CA PHE A 102 7.44 -0.56 7.64
C PHE A 102 5.97 -0.99 7.53
N LEU A 103 5.54 -1.97 8.35
CA LEU A 103 4.24 -2.62 8.26
C LEU A 103 3.22 -2.17 9.32
N LEU A 104 3.59 -1.32 10.27
CA LEU A 104 2.65 -0.86 11.32
C LEU A 104 1.36 -0.23 10.77
N PRO A 105 1.39 0.59 9.68
CA PRO A 105 0.15 1.12 9.10
C PRO A 105 -0.80 0.02 8.63
N TYR A 106 -0.26 -1.08 8.10
CA TYR A 106 -1.06 -2.23 7.68
C TYR A 106 -1.71 -2.93 8.88
N ILE A 107 -0.94 -3.19 9.95
CA ILE A 107 -1.46 -3.77 11.21
C ILE A 107 -2.57 -2.89 11.80
N LYS A 108 -2.34 -1.56 11.83
CA LYS A 108 -3.35 -0.60 12.30
C LYS A 108 -4.64 -0.71 11.47
N SER A 109 -4.52 -0.74 10.16
CA SER A 109 -5.68 -0.83 9.26
C SER A 109 -6.41 -2.18 9.38
N CYS A 110 -5.70 -3.28 9.66
CA CYS A 110 -6.35 -4.57 9.96
C CYS A 110 -7.33 -4.46 11.13
N VAL A 111 -6.96 -3.73 12.18
CA VAL A 111 -7.78 -3.60 13.40
C VAL A 111 -8.85 -2.52 13.25
N ASP A 112 -8.47 -1.34 12.76
CA ASP A 112 -9.34 -0.16 12.78
C ASP A 112 -10.32 -0.11 11.60
N HIS A 113 -10.00 -0.78 10.48
CA HIS A 113 -10.76 -0.68 9.24
C HIS A 113 -11.18 -2.05 8.69
N PHE A 114 -10.23 -2.91 8.31
CA PHE A 114 -10.56 -4.19 7.65
C PHE A 114 -11.35 -5.13 8.56
N GLY A 115 -11.00 -5.22 9.84
CA GLY A 115 -11.73 -6.06 10.80
C GLY A 115 -13.20 -5.63 10.97
N PRO A 116 -13.52 -4.34 11.18
CA PRO A 116 -14.88 -3.82 11.15
C PRO A 116 -15.64 -4.13 9.86
N ASP A 117 -15.03 -3.94 8.67
CA ASP A 117 -15.65 -4.24 7.39
C ASP A 117 -15.96 -5.74 7.24
N MET A 118 -14.99 -6.60 7.59
CA MET A 118 -15.13 -8.05 7.53
C MET A 118 -16.28 -8.60 8.40
N LYS A 119 -16.65 -7.91 9.48
CA LYS A 119 -17.82 -8.31 10.29
C LYS A 119 -19.12 -8.24 9.49
N SER A 120 -19.18 -7.39 8.47
CA SER A 120 -20.34 -7.21 7.60
C SER A 120 -20.31 -8.13 6.36
N HIS A 121 -19.24 -8.88 6.12
CA HIS A 121 -19.09 -9.73 4.93
C HIS A 121 -20.26 -10.70 4.77
N SER A 122 -20.73 -11.35 5.85
CA SER A 122 -21.86 -12.29 5.76
C SER A 122 -23.12 -11.68 5.16
N ASP A 123 -23.38 -10.40 5.43
CA ASP A 123 -24.55 -9.68 4.90
C ASP A 123 -24.31 -9.21 3.46
N TYR A 124 -23.08 -8.79 3.15
CA TYR A 124 -22.68 -8.43 1.79
C TYR A 124 -22.69 -9.62 0.85
N TYR A 125 -22.25 -10.82 1.32
CA TYR A 125 -22.34 -12.07 0.56
C TYR A 125 -23.78 -12.46 0.20
N LYS A 126 -24.76 -12.18 1.08
CA LYS A 126 -26.18 -12.45 0.82
C LYS A 126 -26.82 -11.43 -0.11
N SER A 127 -26.43 -10.14 0.03
CA SER A 127 -27.11 -9.02 -0.63
C SER A 127 -26.44 -8.54 -1.91
N GLY A 128 -25.13 -8.85 -2.09
CA GLY A 128 -24.31 -8.24 -3.15
C GLY A 128 -24.08 -6.74 -2.96
N LYS A 129 -24.36 -6.21 -1.75
CA LYS A 129 -24.14 -4.80 -1.44
C LYS A 129 -22.65 -4.48 -1.51
N ILE A 130 -22.35 -3.29 -2.00
CA ILE A 130 -21.00 -2.70 -2.03
C ILE A 130 -20.98 -1.54 -1.04
N TYR A 131 -19.87 -1.40 -0.31
CA TYR A 131 -19.54 -0.28 0.54
C TYR A 131 -18.23 0.31 0.02
N THR A 132 -18.33 1.34 -0.80
CA THR A 132 -17.22 1.85 -1.58
C THR A 132 -16.14 2.52 -0.71
N PHE A 133 -14.91 2.63 -1.22
CA PHE A 133 -13.82 3.35 -0.58
C PHE A 133 -14.23 4.75 -0.12
N GLN A 134 -14.98 5.49 -0.97
CA GLN A 134 -15.41 6.87 -0.74
C GLN A 134 -16.48 7.03 0.36
N GLU A 135 -17.12 5.94 0.78
CA GLU A 135 -18.10 5.94 1.88
C GLU A 135 -17.43 5.83 3.26
N HIS A 136 -16.13 5.52 3.31
CA HIS A 136 -15.37 5.44 4.54
C HIS A 136 -14.99 6.82 5.09
N SER A 137 -14.46 6.83 6.31
CA SER A 137 -14.11 8.04 7.03
C SER A 137 -12.82 8.71 6.53
N HIS A 138 -12.61 9.96 6.92
CA HIS A 138 -11.34 10.68 6.69
C HIS A 138 -10.12 9.93 7.28
N ASN A 139 -10.28 9.27 8.44
CA ASN A 139 -9.19 8.49 9.04
C ASN A 139 -8.83 7.28 8.17
N PHE A 140 -9.82 6.63 7.57
CA PHE A 140 -9.61 5.55 6.62
C PHE A 140 -8.71 5.99 5.46
N SER A 141 -9.07 7.06 4.75
CA SER A 141 -8.27 7.58 3.61
C SER A 141 -6.83 7.89 4.01
N ASN A 142 -6.61 8.46 5.20
CA ASN A 142 -5.27 8.75 5.71
C ASN A 142 -4.46 7.48 6.01
N ASP A 143 -5.10 6.49 6.65
CA ASP A 143 -4.45 5.26 7.08
C ASP A 143 -4.13 4.34 5.89
N ILE A 144 -5.06 4.19 4.93
CA ILE A 144 -4.80 3.46 3.67
C ILE A 144 -3.66 4.12 2.88
N GLY A 145 -3.68 5.45 2.74
CA GLY A 145 -2.56 6.17 2.13
C GLY A 145 -1.22 5.97 2.89
N SER A 146 -1.25 5.51 4.14
CA SER A 146 -0.04 5.19 4.92
C SER A 146 0.45 3.76 4.69
N ILE A 147 -0.43 2.82 4.35
CA ILE A 147 -0.05 1.44 3.98
C ILE A 147 0.86 1.46 2.74
N THR A 148 0.49 2.25 1.74
CA THR A 148 1.21 2.31 0.46
C THR A 148 2.50 3.14 0.52
N GLU A 149 2.83 3.77 1.65
CA GLU A 149 3.99 4.67 1.78
C GLU A 149 5.33 3.97 1.53
N GLY A 150 5.45 2.69 1.89
CA GLY A 150 6.61 1.86 1.59
C GLY A 150 6.84 1.70 0.07
N LEU A 151 5.78 1.40 -0.67
CA LEU A 151 5.81 1.30 -2.14
C LEU A 151 6.16 2.64 -2.79
N GLN A 152 5.58 3.73 -2.31
CA GLN A 152 5.87 5.07 -2.81
C GLN A 152 7.35 5.45 -2.58
N THR A 153 7.94 5.04 -1.45
CA THR A 153 9.37 5.20 -1.18
C THR A 153 10.21 4.37 -2.15
N LEU A 154 9.80 3.13 -2.43
CA LEU A 154 10.46 2.27 -3.41
C LEU A 154 10.39 2.85 -4.83
N ILE A 155 9.23 3.35 -5.24
CA ILE A 155 9.05 4.02 -6.54
C ILE A 155 9.98 5.21 -6.65
N THR A 156 10.00 6.09 -5.65
CA THR A 156 10.79 7.33 -5.66
C THR A 156 12.29 7.06 -5.66
N ASN A 157 12.76 6.05 -4.90
CA ASN A 157 14.18 5.84 -4.64
C ASN A 157 14.82 4.75 -5.50
N LYS A 158 14.01 3.87 -6.12
CA LYS A 158 14.52 2.71 -6.88
C LYS A 158 13.88 2.58 -8.25
N ILE A 159 12.55 2.48 -8.36
CA ILE A 159 11.89 2.15 -9.62
C ILE A 159 12.11 3.25 -10.65
N ILE A 160 11.75 4.49 -10.33
CA ILE A 160 11.91 5.63 -11.25
C ILE A 160 13.40 5.92 -11.54
N PRO A 161 14.31 6.03 -10.56
CA PRO A 161 15.72 6.29 -10.84
C PRO A 161 16.42 5.21 -11.68
N ASN A 162 16.00 3.95 -11.55
CA ASN A 162 16.58 2.84 -12.32
C ASN A 162 15.96 2.69 -13.72
N ASN A 163 14.87 3.40 -14.03
CA ASN A 163 14.35 3.52 -15.37
C ASN A 163 14.91 4.79 -16.01
N LYS A 164 15.94 4.66 -16.86
CA LYS A 164 16.65 5.78 -17.46
C LYS A 164 15.71 6.76 -18.16
N GLU A 165 14.76 6.27 -18.97
CA GLU A 165 13.82 7.10 -19.73
C GLU A 165 12.95 7.96 -18.81
N ILE A 166 12.33 7.34 -17.81
CA ILE A 166 11.46 8.06 -16.85
C ILE A 166 12.26 9.03 -16.00
N ASN A 167 13.45 8.61 -15.53
CA ASN A 167 14.32 9.45 -14.74
C ASN A 167 14.78 10.69 -15.53
N ASP A 168 15.21 10.53 -16.78
CA ASP A 168 15.65 11.62 -17.64
C ASP A 168 14.51 12.60 -17.93
N ILE A 169 13.27 12.11 -18.19
CA ILE A 169 12.10 12.97 -18.36
C ILE A 169 11.90 13.88 -17.14
N LEU A 170 11.93 13.32 -15.92
CA LEU A 170 11.70 14.09 -14.69
C LEU A 170 12.86 15.02 -14.36
N MET A 171 14.10 14.61 -14.58
CA MET A 171 15.29 15.45 -14.36
C MET A 171 15.30 16.70 -15.27
N HIS A 172 14.71 16.59 -16.46
CA HIS A 172 14.65 17.72 -17.43
C HIS A 172 13.32 18.49 -17.40
N GLY A 173 12.55 18.39 -16.32
CA GLY A 173 11.34 19.20 -16.14
C GLY A 173 10.08 18.64 -16.80
N GLY A 174 10.03 17.33 -17.03
CA GLY A 174 8.84 16.65 -17.53
C GLY A 174 7.68 16.67 -16.53
N SER A 175 6.50 16.24 -17.00
CA SER A 175 5.27 16.18 -16.19
C SER A 175 4.93 14.75 -15.79
N LEU A 176 4.47 14.58 -14.55
CA LEU A 176 3.94 13.32 -14.04
C LEU A 176 2.55 13.55 -13.43
N LEU A 177 1.59 12.69 -13.80
CA LEU A 177 0.28 12.59 -13.18
C LEU A 177 0.20 11.27 -12.37
N ASP A 178 -0.10 11.37 -11.09
CA ASP A 178 -0.44 10.23 -10.24
C ASP A 178 -1.98 10.06 -10.27
N PHE A 179 -2.45 9.01 -10.91
CA PHE A 179 -3.87 8.70 -11.06
C PHE A 179 -4.28 7.82 -9.88
N GLY A 180 -5.24 8.26 -9.07
CA GLY A 180 -5.52 7.72 -7.75
C GLY A 180 -4.48 8.18 -6.72
N CYS A 181 -4.20 9.48 -6.67
CA CYS A 181 -3.10 10.04 -5.88
C CYS A 181 -3.33 10.01 -4.36
N GLY A 182 -4.53 9.71 -3.90
CA GLY A 182 -4.93 9.68 -2.49
C GLY A 182 -4.48 10.94 -1.75
N THR A 183 -3.64 10.76 -0.74
CA THR A 183 -3.10 11.85 0.09
C THR A 183 -1.83 12.52 -0.48
N ALA A 184 -1.52 12.30 -1.76
CA ALA A 184 -0.38 12.87 -2.53
C ALA A 184 1.01 12.60 -1.92
N LYS A 185 1.19 11.51 -1.18
CA LYS A 185 2.48 11.18 -0.57
C LYS A 185 3.55 10.86 -1.64
N LEU A 186 3.19 10.16 -2.72
CA LEU A 186 4.10 9.89 -3.84
C LEU A 186 4.56 11.19 -4.49
N LEU A 187 3.62 12.08 -4.80
CA LEU A 187 3.92 13.36 -5.46
C LEU A 187 4.84 14.24 -4.61
N THR A 188 4.60 14.29 -3.29
CA THR A 188 5.48 15.06 -2.38
C THR A 188 6.88 14.47 -2.29
N LYS A 189 7.04 13.14 -2.29
CA LYS A 189 8.35 12.47 -2.33
C LYS A 189 9.06 12.74 -3.67
N LEU A 190 8.37 12.62 -4.79
CA LEU A 190 8.93 12.87 -6.12
C LEU A 190 9.33 14.33 -6.32
N SER A 191 8.52 15.29 -5.85
CA SER A 191 8.86 16.73 -5.98
C SER A 191 10.09 17.14 -5.17
N ASN A 192 10.40 16.43 -4.07
CA ASN A 192 11.64 16.61 -3.33
C ASN A 192 12.87 16.15 -4.12
N ARG A 193 12.72 15.13 -4.95
CA ARG A 193 13.80 14.56 -5.75
C ARG A 193 13.98 15.26 -7.09
N TYR A 194 12.88 15.64 -7.74
CA TYR A 194 12.84 16.18 -9.11
C TYR A 194 12.29 17.61 -9.11
N SER A 195 13.08 18.55 -8.62
CA SER A 195 12.66 19.94 -8.39
C SER A 195 12.32 20.76 -9.64
N LYS A 196 12.63 20.26 -10.85
CA LYS A 196 12.27 20.89 -12.12
C LYS A 196 10.98 20.35 -12.73
N ALA A 197 10.52 19.17 -12.28
CA ALA A 197 9.35 18.50 -12.84
C ALA A 197 8.04 19.07 -12.28
N LEU A 198 6.98 18.95 -13.08
CA LEU A 198 5.63 19.31 -12.67
C LEU A 198 4.84 18.06 -12.32
N PHE A 199 4.17 18.11 -11.19
CA PHE A 199 3.42 16.98 -10.66
C PHE A 199 1.94 17.29 -10.58
N TYR A 200 1.15 16.33 -10.98
CA TYR A 200 -0.30 16.39 -10.93
C TYR A 200 -0.82 15.18 -10.18
N GLY A 201 -1.86 15.36 -9.39
CA GLY A 201 -2.62 14.28 -8.78
C GLY A 201 -4.06 14.31 -9.29
N LEU A 202 -4.67 13.16 -9.45
CA LEU A 202 -6.09 13.03 -9.74
C LEU A 202 -6.66 11.96 -8.82
N ASP A 203 -7.74 12.27 -8.13
CA ASP A 203 -8.45 11.33 -7.26
C ASP A 203 -9.95 11.63 -7.24
N ILE A 204 -10.78 10.69 -6.80
CA ILE A 204 -12.21 10.85 -6.59
C ILE A 204 -12.58 10.86 -5.10
N ASP A 205 -11.66 10.46 -4.21
CA ASP A 205 -11.85 10.51 -2.77
C ASP A 205 -11.66 11.93 -2.23
N LYS A 206 -12.76 12.57 -1.83
CA LYS A 206 -12.75 13.94 -1.30
C LYS A 206 -11.91 14.08 -0.02
N ASN A 207 -11.85 13.04 0.80
CA ASN A 207 -11.04 13.04 2.02
C ASN A 207 -9.55 13.03 1.68
N GLY A 208 -9.12 12.14 0.78
CA GLY A 208 -7.76 12.07 0.28
C GLY A 208 -7.32 13.39 -0.37
N ILE A 209 -8.15 13.95 -1.26
CA ILE A 209 -7.90 15.24 -1.92
C ILE A 209 -7.72 16.37 -0.89
N LYS A 210 -8.55 16.43 0.14
CA LYS A 210 -8.42 17.43 1.20
C LYS A 210 -7.09 17.30 1.93
N ILE A 211 -6.74 16.09 2.37
CA ILE A 211 -5.47 15.79 3.04
C ILE A 211 -4.29 16.16 2.12
N ALA A 212 -4.37 15.82 0.84
CA ALA A 212 -3.36 16.13 -0.16
C ALA A 212 -3.12 17.64 -0.27
N ASN A 213 -4.18 18.43 -0.44
CA ASN A 213 -4.10 19.89 -0.57
C ASN A 213 -3.55 20.56 0.70
N ASP A 214 -3.99 20.13 1.89
CA ASP A 214 -3.50 20.63 3.17
C ASP A 214 -1.99 20.35 3.32
N LYS A 215 -1.55 19.15 2.95
CA LYS A 215 -0.14 18.75 2.97
C LYS A 215 0.72 19.56 2.00
N ILE A 216 0.29 19.69 0.74
CA ILE A 216 0.99 20.44 -0.31
C ILE A 216 1.17 21.90 0.10
N LYS A 217 0.12 22.51 0.66
CA LYS A 217 0.15 23.87 1.19
C LYS A 217 1.14 24.00 2.36
N LYS A 218 1.09 23.07 3.32
CA LYS A 218 1.98 23.05 4.49
C LYS A 218 3.45 22.88 4.09
N GLU A 219 3.74 22.13 3.03
CA GLU A 219 5.09 21.89 2.52
C GLU A 219 5.56 22.95 1.49
N ASN A 220 4.77 24.01 1.23
CA ASN A 220 5.06 25.07 0.25
C ASN A 220 5.32 24.52 -1.16
N LYS A 221 4.48 23.58 -1.64
CA LYS A 221 4.67 22.88 -2.92
C LYS A 221 3.61 23.23 -3.99
N LEU A 222 2.80 24.25 -3.76
CA LEU A 222 1.71 24.66 -4.68
C LEU A 222 2.18 24.99 -6.10
N ASP A 223 3.41 25.46 -6.25
CA ASP A 223 4.00 25.77 -7.57
C ASP A 223 4.42 24.52 -8.35
N PHE A 224 4.57 23.38 -7.67
CA PHE A 224 5.08 22.15 -8.25
C PHE A 224 4.04 21.02 -8.33
N ILE A 225 3.01 21.06 -7.46
CA ILE A 225 2.01 20.00 -7.36
C ILE A 225 0.61 20.60 -7.46
N LYS A 226 -0.20 20.09 -8.39
CA LYS A 226 -1.61 20.43 -8.53
C LYS A 226 -2.49 19.18 -8.42
N ILE A 227 -3.52 19.24 -7.59
CA ILE A 227 -4.49 18.12 -7.41
C ILE A 227 -5.79 18.45 -8.16
N TYR A 228 -6.29 17.46 -8.88
CA TYR A 228 -7.59 17.47 -9.56
C TYR A 228 -8.58 16.56 -8.82
N ASP A 229 -9.80 17.03 -8.68
CA ASP A 229 -10.94 16.18 -8.32
C ASP A 229 -11.48 15.51 -9.60
N GLY A 230 -11.39 14.19 -9.66
CA GLY A 230 -11.85 13.40 -10.81
C GLY A 230 -13.35 13.50 -11.08
N ASN A 231 -14.13 13.99 -10.10
CA ASN A 231 -15.57 14.24 -10.26
C ASN A 231 -15.88 15.65 -10.81
N SER A 232 -14.86 16.48 -11.02
CA SER A 232 -15.03 17.85 -11.52
C SER A 232 -14.86 17.94 -13.05
N THR A 233 -15.24 19.08 -13.62
CA THR A 233 -15.02 19.39 -15.03
C THR A 233 -13.58 19.88 -15.32
N LEU A 234 -12.83 20.25 -14.27
CA LEU A 234 -11.44 20.68 -14.39
C LEU A 234 -10.54 19.46 -14.26
N LEU A 235 -10.12 18.92 -15.39
CA LEU A 235 -9.26 17.76 -15.52
C LEU A 235 -7.97 18.12 -16.29
N PRO A 236 -6.92 17.29 -16.28
CA PRO A 236 -5.76 17.47 -17.12
C PRO A 236 -6.16 17.57 -18.60
N ALA A 237 -5.47 18.43 -19.36
CA ALA A 237 -5.68 18.53 -20.79
C ALA A 237 -5.19 17.24 -21.50
N ASN A 238 -5.79 16.91 -22.64
CA ASN A 238 -5.30 15.83 -23.49
C ASN A 238 -3.86 16.13 -23.95
N ASP A 239 -3.10 15.07 -24.19
CA ASP A 239 -1.70 15.15 -24.65
C ASP A 239 -0.82 16.12 -23.86
N SER A 240 -1.06 16.25 -22.55
CA SER A 240 -0.33 17.18 -21.68
C SER A 240 0.70 16.52 -20.76
N ILE A 241 0.56 15.25 -20.48
CA ILE A 241 1.32 14.52 -19.46
C ILE A 241 2.35 13.58 -20.11
N LYS A 242 3.58 13.57 -19.60
CA LYS A 242 4.65 12.68 -20.09
C LYS A 242 4.63 11.31 -19.42
N ILE A 243 4.32 11.27 -18.10
CA ILE A 243 4.32 10.05 -17.29
C ILE A 243 3.02 10.03 -16.51
N ILE A 244 2.33 8.90 -16.51
CA ILE A 244 1.21 8.65 -15.59
C ILE A 244 1.59 7.46 -14.69
N THR A 245 1.35 7.58 -13.39
CA THR A 245 1.46 6.49 -12.41
C THR A 245 0.08 6.07 -11.94
N MET A 246 -0.11 4.77 -11.71
CA MET A 246 -1.22 4.16 -10.99
C MET A 246 -0.61 3.21 -9.97
N VAL A 247 -0.69 3.52 -8.68
CA VAL A 247 -0.03 2.77 -7.61
C VAL A 247 -1.09 2.26 -6.66
N GLU A 248 -1.35 0.95 -6.69
CA GLU A 248 -2.43 0.30 -5.92
C GLU A 248 -3.81 0.92 -6.24
N VAL A 249 -4.09 1.13 -7.52
CA VAL A 249 -5.31 1.79 -8.00
C VAL A 249 -6.01 0.98 -9.07
N PHE A 250 -5.29 0.22 -9.88
CA PHE A 250 -5.88 -0.44 -11.05
C PHE A 250 -6.91 -1.50 -10.64
N HIS A 251 -6.69 -2.24 -9.55
CA HIS A 251 -7.65 -3.17 -8.98
C HIS A 251 -8.85 -2.45 -8.33
N GLU A 252 -8.68 -1.23 -7.81
CA GLU A 252 -9.75 -0.45 -7.19
C GLU A 252 -10.76 0.13 -8.20
N ILE A 253 -10.37 0.24 -9.47
CA ILE A 253 -11.28 0.70 -10.53
C ILE A 253 -12.29 -0.42 -10.84
N SER A 254 -13.58 -0.14 -10.67
CA SER A 254 -14.63 -1.11 -10.97
C SER A 254 -14.52 -1.66 -12.39
N LYS A 255 -14.64 -2.97 -12.55
CA LYS A 255 -14.40 -3.70 -13.81
C LYS A 255 -15.09 -3.06 -15.02
N ASN A 256 -16.34 -2.61 -14.84
CA ASN A 256 -17.15 -2.06 -15.93
C ASN A 256 -16.64 -0.72 -16.47
N ILE A 257 -15.92 0.06 -15.67
CA ILE A 257 -15.40 1.38 -16.05
C ILE A 257 -13.91 1.38 -16.37
N ARG A 258 -13.18 0.29 -16.12
CA ARG A 258 -11.73 0.19 -16.44
C ARG A 258 -11.40 0.58 -17.89
N PRO A 259 -12.16 0.10 -18.93
CA PRO A 259 -11.89 0.51 -20.30
C PRO A 259 -12.02 2.02 -20.52
N ILE A 260 -13.02 2.66 -19.91
CA ILE A 260 -13.25 4.10 -20.00
C ILE A 260 -12.10 4.86 -19.33
N VAL A 261 -11.72 4.45 -18.13
CA VAL A 261 -10.62 5.08 -17.37
C VAL A 261 -9.29 4.95 -18.12
N LEU A 262 -8.94 3.76 -18.62
CA LEU A 262 -7.72 3.57 -19.38
C LEU A 262 -7.71 4.36 -20.71
N SER A 263 -8.85 4.49 -21.38
CA SER A 263 -8.98 5.37 -22.55
C SER A 263 -8.72 6.84 -22.17
N GLN A 264 -9.21 7.29 -21.02
CA GLN A 264 -8.96 8.64 -20.54
C GLN A 264 -7.48 8.86 -20.14
N VAL A 265 -6.88 7.90 -19.47
CA VAL A 265 -5.44 7.90 -19.14
C VAL A 265 -4.60 7.99 -20.42
N HIS A 266 -4.97 7.20 -21.45
CA HIS A 266 -4.32 7.25 -22.76
C HIS A 266 -4.43 8.63 -23.42
N LYS A 267 -5.59 9.30 -23.31
CA LYS A 267 -5.78 10.67 -23.84
C LYS A 267 -4.93 11.71 -23.12
N TYR A 268 -4.74 11.60 -21.79
CA TYR A 268 -3.89 12.54 -21.06
C TYR A 268 -2.40 12.45 -21.44
N LEU A 269 -1.94 11.24 -21.81
CA LEU A 269 -0.56 11.02 -22.20
C LEU A 269 -0.22 11.68 -23.53
N LYS A 270 0.92 12.40 -23.55
CA LYS A 270 1.57 12.87 -24.77
C LYS A 270 1.92 11.68 -25.69
N PRO A 271 2.11 11.90 -27.01
CA PRO A 271 2.78 10.92 -27.85
C PRO A 271 4.09 10.46 -27.19
N ASN A 272 4.38 9.15 -27.23
CA ASN A 272 5.50 8.53 -26.52
C ASN A 272 5.49 8.71 -24.98
N GLY A 273 4.32 9.01 -24.40
CA GLY A 273 4.15 9.05 -22.96
C GLY A 273 4.13 7.63 -22.34
N ILE A 274 4.44 7.54 -21.07
CA ILE A 274 4.59 6.28 -20.33
C ILE A 274 3.53 6.19 -19.25
N LEU A 275 2.79 5.08 -19.23
CA LEU A 275 1.97 4.67 -18.10
C LEU A 275 2.72 3.62 -17.27
N LEU A 276 2.88 3.88 -15.99
CA LEU A 276 3.50 3.00 -15.02
C LEU A 276 2.43 2.55 -14.01
N ILE A 277 2.12 1.25 -13.98
CA ILE A 277 1.18 0.66 -13.03
C ILE A 277 1.97 -0.23 -12.07
N LEU A 278 1.84 0.00 -10.77
CA LEU A 278 2.33 -0.90 -9.74
C LEU A 278 1.13 -1.39 -8.95
N ASP A 279 0.82 -2.69 -9.09
CA ASP A 279 -0.41 -3.26 -8.58
C ASP A 279 -0.27 -4.78 -8.42
N GLU A 280 -1.25 -5.45 -7.84
CA GLU A 280 -1.29 -6.90 -7.81
C GLU A 280 -1.77 -7.47 -9.16
N THR A 281 -1.49 -8.75 -9.33
CA THR A 281 -2.02 -9.55 -10.44
C THR A 281 -2.60 -10.84 -9.89
N MET A 282 -3.89 -11.08 -10.12
CA MET A 282 -4.53 -12.31 -9.70
C MET A 282 -3.94 -13.49 -10.50
N PRO A 283 -3.40 -14.52 -9.84
CA PRO A 283 -2.90 -15.71 -10.53
C PRO A 283 -4.03 -16.57 -11.07
N ASN A 284 -3.70 -17.48 -11.98
CA ASN A 284 -4.62 -18.53 -12.41
C ASN A 284 -4.98 -19.45 -11.24
N LYS A 285 -6.13 -20.14 -11.33
CA LYS A 285 -6.68 -21.01 -10.26
C LYS A 285 -5.70 -22.08 -9.79
N GLU A 286 -4.91 -22.66 -10.68
CA GLU A 286 -3.89 -23.67 -10.37
C GLU A 286 -2.73 -23.10 -9.52
N ASN A 287 -2.51 -21.81 -9.57
CA ASN A 287 -1.41 -21.10 -8.88
C ASN A 287 -1.85 -20.37 -7.59
N LEU A 288 -3.13 -20.46 -7.21
CA LEU A 288 -3.66 -19.76 -6.01
C LEU A 288 -2.99 -20.19 -4.69
N ARG A 289 -2.40 -21.39 -4.64
CA ARG A 289 -1.69 -21.91 -3.46
C ARG A 289 -0.22 -21.50 -3.37
N HIS A 290 0.31 -20.81 -4.39
CA HIS A 290 1.70 -20.36 -4.39
C HIS A 290 1.85 -19.12 -3.47
N ASN A 291 2.99 -19.02 -2.80
CA ASN A 291 3.26 -17.91 -1.87
C ASN A 291 3.16 -16.52 -2.52
N ASN A 292 3.52 -16.40 -3.80
CA ASN A 292 3.41 -15.14 -4.54
C ASN A 292 1.96 -14.74 -4.91
N ALA A 293 1.00 -15.65 -4.72
CA ALA A 293 -0.42 -15.37 -4.92
C ALA A 293 -1.08 -14.70 -3.70
N GLN A 294 -0.46 -14.84 -2.52
CA GLN A 294 -1.13 -14.54 -1.25
C GLN A 294 -1.55 -13.08 -1.13
N LEU A 295 -0.73 -12.13 -1.59
CA LEU A 295 -1.10 -10.71 -1.50
C LEU A 295 -2.35 -10.40 -2.36
N ALA A 296 -2.37 -10.79 -3.63
CA ALA A 296 -3.51 -10.56 -4.51
C ALA A 296 -4.81 -11.21 -3.98
N VAL A 297 -4.69 -12.40 -3.39
CA VAL A 297 -5.83 -13.09 -2.74
C VAL A 297 -6.30 -12.34 -1.49
N LEU A 298 -5.37 -11.83 -0.68
CA LEU A 298 -5.66 -11.06 0.52
C LEU A 298 -6.35 -9.73 0.17
N THR A 299 -5.79 -8.98 -0.78
CA THR A 299 -6.39 -7.74 -1.30
C THR A 299 -7.80 -8.01 -1.84
N GLN A 300 -7.95 -9.02 -2.70
CA GLN A 300 -9.27 -9.39 -3.23
C GLN A 300 -10.27 -9.74 -2.13
N TYR A 301 -9.85 -10.46 -1.08
CA TYR A 301 -10.73 -10.84 0.01
C TYR A 301 -11.13 -9.65 0.89
N ASN A 302 -10.21 -8.74 1.16
CA ASN A 302 -10.50 -7.53 1.93
C ASN A 302 -11.45 -6.59 1.18
N GLU A 303 -11.20 -6.38 -0.11
CA GLU A 303 -11.73 -5.25 -0.86
C GLU A 303 -12.88 -5.61 -1.80
N MET A 304 -13.26 -6.89 -1.90
CA MET A 304 -14.40 -7.30 -2.73
C MET A 304 -15.70 -6.61 -2.31
N THR A 305 -15.87 -6.31 -1.03
CA THR A 305 -17.05 -5.61 -0.53
C THR A 305 -17.02 -4.10 -0.82
N TRP A 306 -15.87 -3.58 -1.23
CA TRP A 306 -15.73 -2.20 -1.75
C TRP A 306 -16.02 -2.12 -3.24
N GLY A 307 -16.23 -3.27 -3.91
CA GLY A 307 -16.46 -3.36 -5.35
C GLY A 307 -15.17 -3.52 -6.15
N ASN A 308 -14.06 -3.79 -5.48
CA ASN A 308 -12.75 -3.97 -6.09
C ASN A 308 -12.57 -5.41 -6.60
N GLU A 309 -11.81 -5.55 -7.69
CA GLU A 309 -11.48 -6.85 -8.29
C GLU A 309 -10.06 -6.82 -8.82
N VAL A 310 -9.18 -7.67 -8.27
CA VAL A 310 -7.81 -7.80 -8.75
C VAL A 310 -7.78 -8.50 -10.12
N PRO A 311 -7.34 -7.82 -11.19
CA PRO A 311 -7.37 -8.40 -12.53
C PRO A 311 -6.28 -9.45 -12.72
N THR A 312 -6.58 -10.47 -13.55
CA THR A 312 -5.59 -11.43 -14.02
C THR A 312 -4.63 -10.79 -15.03
N LYS A 313 -3.49 -11.45 -15.27
CA LYS A 313 -2.53 -11.02 -16.31
C LYS A 313 -3.19 -10.82 -17.67
N LEU A 314 -4.05 -11.76 -18.09
CA LEU A 314 -4.73 -11.70 -19.39
C LEU A 314 -5.70 -10.51 -19.47
N GLU A 315 -6.44 -10.24 -18.38
CA GLU A 315 -7.33 -9.08 -18.31
C GLU A 315 -6.55 -7.77 -18.37
N GLN A 316 -5.45 -7.65 -17.62
CA GLN A 316 -4.58 -6.47 -17.66
C GLN A 316 -4.05 -6.22 -19.07
N ASP A 317 -3.49 -7.26 -19.72
CA ASP A 317 -2.91 -7.15 -21.06
C ASP A 317 -3.97 -6.74 -22.09
N ASN A 318 -5.16 -7.36 -22.07
CA ASN A 318 -6.26 -7.04 -22.98
C ASN A 318 -6.80 -5.60 -22.76
N LEU A 319 -6.98 -5.19 -21.52
CA LEU A 319 -7.45 -3.84 -21.18
C LEU A 319 -6.49 -2.76 -21.69
N LEU A 320 -5.18 -2.96 -21.51
CA LEU A 320 -4.15 -2.02 -21.94
C LEU A 320 -4.05 -1.97 -23.47
N LEU A 321 -4.04 -3.10 -24.15
CA LEU A 321 -4.03 -3.17 -25.61
C LEU A 321 -5.24 -2.48 -26.23
N ASN A 322 -6.45 -2.76 -25.69
CA ASN A 322 -7.71 -2.15 -26.17
C ASN A 322 -7.77 -0.64 -25.92
N ALA A 323 -7.07 -0.14 -24.89
CA ALA A 323 -6.95 1.29 -24.61
C ALA A 323 -5.92 2.02 -25.50
N GLY A 324 -5.20 1.30 -26.38
CA GLY A 324 -4.22 1.89 -27.31
C GLY A 324 -2.78 1.90 -26.80
N PHE A 325 -2.47 1.15 -25.75
CA PHE A 325 -1.09 0.91 -25.32
C PHE A 325 -0.45 -0.25 -26.08
N LEU A 326 0.87 -0.29 -26.10
CA LEU A 326 1.61 -1.48 -26.48
C LEU A 326 1.53 -2.53 -25.36
N LEU A 327 1.86 -3.79 -25.66
CA LEU A 327 1.97 -4.83 -24.64
C LEU A 327 2.96 -4.38 -23.55
N PRO A 328 2.57 -4.39 -22.26
CA PRO A 328 3.41 -3.85 -21.20
C PRO A 328 4.66 -4.68 -20.94
N GLU A 329 5.79 -4.00 -20.68
CA GLU A 329 6.91 -4.62 -19.98
C GLU A 329 6.47 -4.93 -18.55
N ARG A 330 6.69 -6.18 -18.09
CA ARG A 330 6.22 -6.65 -16.78
C ARG A 330 7.40 -7.08 -15.91
N LYS A 331 7.45 -6.56 -14.67
CA LYS A 331 8.45 -6.91 -13.65
C LYS A 331 7.76 -7.24 -12.33
N ILE A 332 8.26 -8.26 -11.65
CA ILE A 332 7.79 -8.58 -10.29
C ILE A 332 8.64 -7.80 -9.29
N ILE A 333 7.97 -7.11 -8.39
CA ILE A 333 8.57 -6.29 -7.34
C ILE A 333 8.32 -6.95 -5.98
N GLY A 334 9.41 -7.26 -5.27
CA GLY A 334 9.33 -7.88 -3.93
C GLY A 334 8.67 -9.26 -3.90
N GLY A 335 8.49 -9.92 -5.06
CA GLY A 335 7.79 -11.21 -5.16
C GLY A 335 6.26 -11.11 -5.03
N LEU A 336 5.70 -9.92 -4.85
CA LEU A 336 4.29 -9.70 -4.51
C LEU A 336 3.57 -8.80 -5.53
N PHE A 337 4.19 -7.70 -5.93
CA PHE A 337 3.57 -6.71 -6.83
C PHE A 337 4.04 -6.90 -8.27
N THR A 338 3.21 -6.48 -9.19
CA THR A 338 3.53 -6.41 -10.62
C THR A 338 3.70 -4.96 -11.04
N LEU A 339 4.87 -4.63 -11.58
CA LEU A 339 5.13 -3.36 -12.25
C LEU A 339 4.89 -3.55 -13.75
N LEU A 340 3.97 -2.76 -14.31
CA LEU A 340 3.69 -2.67 -15.74
C LEU A 340 4.22 -1.34 -16.26
N ILE A 341 5.03 -1.38 -17.31
CA ILE A 341 5.50 -0.19 -18.01
C ILE A 341 4.90 -0.23 -19.41
N CYS A 342 3.94 0.68 -19.66
CA CYS A 342 3.16 0.72 -20.88
C CYS A 342 3.54 1.96 -21.69
N LYS A 343 3.77 1.80 -22.99
CA LYS A 343 3.99 2.92 -23.91
C LYS A 343 2.73 3.16 -24.73
N LYS A 344 2.39 4.44 -24.95
CA LYS A 344 1.33 4.84 -25.85
C LYS A 344 1.71 4.39 -27.27
N LYS A 345 0.82 3.67 -27.95
CA LYS A 345 1.01 3.30 -29.35
C LYS A 345 1.01 4.59 -30.21
N GLU A 346 2.00 4.74 -31.09
CA GLU A 346 2.00 5.84 -32.05
C GLU A 346 0.81 5.70 -32.99
N ASN A 347 0.08 6.77 -33.20
CA ASN A 347 -0.91 6.81 -34.27
C ASN A 347 -0.11 6.99 -35.57
N ASN A 348 -0.07 5.94 -36.38
CA ASN A 348 0.43 6.03 -37.76
C ASN A 348 -0.47 6.95 -38.60
#